data_85dcd3985c547641eef1a83958a73d90
#
_entry.id   85dcd3985c547641eef1a83958a73d90
#
_cell.length_a   1.000
_cell.length_b   1.000
_cell.length_c   1.000
_cell.angle_alpha   90.00
_cell.angle_beta   90.00
_cell.angle_gamma   90.00
#
_symmetry.space_group_name_H-M   'P 1'
#
loop_
_entity.id
_entity.type
_entity.pdbx_description
1 polymer ?
#
loop_
_entity_poly.entity_id
_entity_poly.type
_entity_poly.pdbx_seq_one_letter_code
_entity_poly.pdbx_strand_id
1 'polypeptide(L)'
;MAYKVNITDSAKAELDEIVAYFVETLCNPKAAVSLIEDFNEQKSYLYDNPYTFSLCPILSLQNKGYRRFIFKQNYIALYLIEDEEDKKVVTIMHIFNARRDYEKLV
;
A
#
# COMPACT_ATOMS: atom_id res chain seq x y z
N MET A 1 19.65 -5.09 6.14
CA MET A 1 18.89 -5.81 7.15
C MET A 1 17.41 -5.85 6.76
N ALA A 2 16.80 -7.00 6.82
CA ALA A 2 15.43 -7.15 6.37
C ALA A 2 14.43 -6.57 7.37
N TYR A 3 13.39 -5.95 6.85
CA TYR A 3 12.27 -5.46 7.64
C TYR A 3 11.15 -6.49 7.62
N LYS A 4 10.37 -6.54 8.69
CA LYS A 4 9.13 -7.28 8.71
C LYS A 4 8.05 -6.39 8.07
N VAL A 5 7.24 -6.95 7.16
CA VAL A 5 6.17 -6.20 6.50
C VAL A 5 4.82 -6.77 6.93
N ASN A 6 4.03 -5.93 7.56
CA ASN A 6 2.68 -6.27 8.00
C ASN A 6 1.65 -5.49 7.19
N ILE A 7 0.45 -6.05 7.09
CA ILE A 7 -0.69 -5.41 6.45
C ILE A 7 -1.81 -5.37 7.48
N THR A 8 -2.41 -4.20 7.70
CA THR A 8 -3.54 -4.07 8.63
C THR A 8 -4.79 -4.77 8.08
N ASP A 9 -5.72 -5.10 8.96
CA ASP A 9 -7.00 -5.65 8.52
C ASP A 9 -7.76 -4.68 7.61
N SER A 10 -7.68 -3.38 7.89
CA SER A 10 -8.27 -2.35 7.02
C SER A 10 -7.66 -2.39 5.63
N ALA A 11 -6.34 -2.46 5.52
CA ALA A 11 -5.67 -2.51 4.22
C ALA A 11 -6.03 -3.79 3.45
N LYS A 12 -6.11 -4.92 4.15
CA LYS A 12 -6.52 -6.18 3.51
C LYS A 12 -7.93 -6.09 2.96
N ALA A 13 -8.86 -5.54 3.75
CA ALA A 13 -10.24 -5.37 3.31
C ALA A 13 -10.34 -4.43 2.11
N GLU A 14 -9.57 -3.34 2.12
CA GLU A 14 -9.53 -2.38 1.03
C GLU A 14 -9.01 -3.03 -0.26
N LEU A 15 -7.96 -3.84 -0.15
CA LEU A 15 -7.43 -4.57 -1.30
C LEU A 15 -8.44 -5.59 -1.82
N ASP A 16 -9.10 -6.32 -0.92
CA ASP A 16 -10.11 -7.32 -1.29
C ASP A 16 -11.28 -6.67 -2.05
N GLU A 17 -11.71 -5.48 -1.63
CA GLU A 17 -12.77 -4.74 -2.33
C GLU A 17 -12.34 -4.36 -3.75
N ILE A 18 -11.10 -3.94 -3.92
CA ILE A 18 -10.56 -3.60 -5.24
C ILE A 18 -10.54 -4.84 -6.14
N VAL A 19 -10.06 -5.96 -5.62
CA VAL A 19 -10.01 -7.23 -6.35
C VAL A 19 -11.43 -7.66 -6.75
N ALA A 20 -12.37 -7.61 -5.81
CA ALA A 20 -13.76 -7.97 -6.07
C ALA A 20 -14.38 -7.09 -7.17
N TYR A 21 -14.08 -5.80 -7.17
CA TYR A 21 -14.52 -4.88 -8.21
C TYR A 21 -14.04 -5.32 -9.60
N PHE A 22 -12.78 -5.69 -9.73
CA PHE A 22 -12.23 -6.16 -11.00
C PHE A 22 -12.89 -7.47 -11.44
N VAL A 23 -13.11 -8.40 -10.53
CA VAL A 23 -13.68 -9.71 -10.85
C VAL A 23 -15.18 -9.62 -11.12
N GLU A 24 -15.92 -8.97 -10.24
CA GLU A 24 -17.39 -9.00 -10.24
C GLU A 24 -18.02 -7.89 -11.08
N THR A 25 -17.47 -6.67 -11.02
CA THR A 25 -18.04 -5.53 -11.72
C THR A 25 -17.46 -5.37 -13.12
N LEU A 26 -16.13 -5.45 -13.23
CA LEU A 26 -15.47 -5.32 -14.52
C LEU A 26 -15.37 -6.65 -15.27
N CYS A 27 -15.71 -7.76 -14.62
CA CYS A 27 -15.63 -9.11 -15.20
C CYS A 27 -14.27 -9.38 -15.85
N ASN A 28 -13.20 -8.93 -15.16
CA ASN A 28 -11.85 -9.04 -15.69
C ASN A 28 -10.90 -9.66 -14.66
N PRO A 29 -10.98 -11.01 -14.48
CA PRO A 29 -10.13 -11.69 -13.50
C PRO A 29 -8.64 -11.61 -13.82
N LYS A 30 -8.26 -11.50 -15.11
CA LYS A 30 -6.86 -11.34 -15.49
C LYS A 30 -6.28 -10.03 -14.98
N ALA A 31 -7.06 -8.96 -15.05
CA ALA A 31 -6.64 -7.67 -14.52
C ALA A 31 -6.51 -7.72 -12.99
N ALA A 32 -7.40 -8.46 -12.32
CA ALA A 32 -7.31 -8.65 -10.87
C ALA A 32 -6.00 -9.37 -10.48
N VAL A 33 -5.63 -10.42 -11.20
CA VAL A 33 -4.38 -11.14 -10.98
C VAL A 33 -3.18 -10.22 -11.19
N SER A 34 -3.19 -9.46 -12.29
CA SER A 34 -2.12 -8.51 -12.61
C SER A 34 -1.96 -7.43 -11.52
N LEU A 35 -3.07 -6.96 -10.97
CA LEU A 35 -3.08 -5.99 -9.88
C LEU A 35 -2.40 -6.57 -8.63
N ILE A 36 -2.74 -7.80 -8.26
CA ILE A 36 -2.15 -8.48 -7.10
C ILE A 36 -0.66 -8.73 -7.32
N GLU A 37 -0.28 -9.16 -8.51
CA GLU A 37 1.13 -9.39 -8.84
C GLU A 37 1.95 -8.12 -8.71
N ASP A 38 1.44 -6.99 -9.23
CA ASP A 38 2.13 -5.71 -9.13
C ASP A 38 2.20 -5.22 -7.67
N PHE A 39 1.12 -5.39 -6.93
CA PHE A 39 1.12 -5.07 -5.50
C PHE A 39 2.23 -5.84 -4.77
N ASN A 40 2.31 -7.14 -5.00
CA ASN A 40 3.32 -7.98 -4.36
C ASN A 40 4.74 -7.62 -4.79
N GLU A 41 4.93 -7.25 -6.05
CA GLU A 41 6.23 -6.82 -6.55
C GLU A 41 6.69 -5.55 -5.85
N GLN A 42 5.83 -4.53 -5.80
CA GLN A 42 6.16 -3.26 -5.14
C GLN A 42 6.37 -3.48 -3.64
N LYS A 43 5.53 -4.29 -3.02
CA LYS A 43 5.65 -4.61 -1.60
C LYS A 43 6.99 -5.28 -1.28
N SER A 44 7.52 -6.06 -2.21
CA SER A 44 8.76 -6.81 -1.99
C SER A 44 9.96 -5.89 -1.70
N TYR A 45 9.94 -4.68 -2.25
CA TYR A 45 11.01 -3.71 -1.98
C TYR A 45 11.04 -3.24 -0.53
N LEU A 46 9.91 -3.31 0.17
CA LEU A 46 9.82 -2.86 1.55
C LEU A 46 10.62 -3.74 2.51
N TYR A 47 10.83 -5.01 2.16
CA TYR A 47 11.60 -5.94 3.00
C TYR A 47 13.06 -5.54 3.11
N ASP A 48 13.61 -4.99 2.03
CA ASP A 48 15.03 -4.62 1.98
C ASP A 48 15.25 -3.15 2.28
N ASN A 49 14.45 -2.27 1.67
CA ASN A 49 14.63 -0.83 1.85
C ASN A 49 13.29 -0.09 1.75
N PRO A 50 12.58 0.07 2.88
CA PRO A 50 11.28 0.75 2.86
C PRO A 50 11.39 2.25 2.56
N TYR A 51 12.59 2.83 2.57
CA TYR A 51 12.81 4.23 2.22
C TYR A 51 12.94 4.46 0.72
N THR A 52 12.87 3.40 -0.08
CA THR A 52 12.91 3.49 -1.55
C THR A 52 11.79 4.36 -2.10
N PHE A 53 10.61 4.29 -1.50
CA PHE A 53 9.46 5.08 -1.92
C PHE A 53 9.38 6.39 -1.15
N SER A 54 8.80 7.41 -1.79
CA SER A 54 8.73 8.76 -1.23
C SER A 54 7.69 8.89 -0.13
N LEU A 55 7.85 9.94 0.66
CA LEU A 55 6.80 10.37 1.58
C LEU A 55 5.53 10.71 0.79
N CYS A 56 4.37 10.51 1.42
CA CYS A 56 3.10 10.88 0.81
C CYS A 56 3.08 12.39 0.54
N PRO A 57 2.65 12.83 -0.66
CA PRO A 57 2.66 14.26 -1.00
C PRO A 57 1.58 15.07 -0.28
N ILE A 58 0.58 14.42 0.31
CA ILE A 58 -0.43 15.11 1.12
C ILE A 58 0.20 15.50 2.43
N LEU A 59 0.27 16.81 2.70
CA LEU A 59 1.05 17.36 3.80
C LEU A 59 0.66 16.80 5.17
N SER A 60 -0.64 16.66 5.44
CA SER A 60 -1.10 16.11 6.71
C SER A 60 -0.63 14.68 6.95
N LEU A 61 -0.59 13.86 5.89
CA LEU A 61 -0.13 12.48 5.97
C LEU A 61 1.39 12.41 5.99
N GLN A 62 2.05 13.27 5.23
CA GLN A 62 3.51 13.39 5.25
C GLN A 62 4.01 13.72 6.66
N ASN A 63 3.33 14.64 7.34
CA ASN A 63 3.69 15.05 8.70
C ASN A 63 3.52 13.92 9.72
N LYS A 64 2.67 12.95 9.42
CA LYS A 64 2.51 11.75 10.25
C LYS A 64 3.51 10.64 9.90
N GLY A 65 4.36 10.87 8.90
CA GLY A 65 5.37 9.91 8.49
C GLY A 65 4.93 8.92 7.42
N TYR A 66 3.75 9.09 6.85
CA TYR A 66 3.26 8.16 5.84
C TYR A 66 4.10 8.23 4.57
N ARG A 67 4.46 7.07 4.07
CA ARG A 67 5.06 6.87 2.76
C ARG A 67 4.05 6.13 1.90
N ARG A 68 4.24 6.19 0.58
CA ARG A 68 3.34 5.49 -0.33
C ARG A 68 4.11 4.79 -1.43
N PHE A 69 3.55 3.69 -1.92
CA PHE A 69 3.96 3.16 -3.22
C PHE A 69 2.72 3.06 -4.12
N ILE A 70 2.96 3.14 -5.41
CA ILE A 70 1.90 3.05 -6.43
C ILE A 70 1.97 1.68 -7.06
N PHE A 71 0.82 1.04 -7.24
CA PHE A 71 0.74 -0.22 -7.95
C PHE A 71 -0.40 -0.18 -8.95
N LYS A 72 -0.24 -0.93 -10.03
CA LYS A 72 -1.19 -0.96 -11.15
C LYS A 72 -1.58 0.45 -11.63
N GLN A 73 -0.65 1.41 -11.52
CA GLN A 73 -0.75 2.79 -11.98
C GLN A 73 -1.77 3.67 -11.24
N ASN A 74 -2.87 3.11 -10.76
CA ASN A 74 -4.00 3.87 -10.22
C ASN A 74 -4.29 3.64 -8.75
N TYR A 75 -3.50 2.81 -8.07
CA TYR A 75 -3.74 2.48 -6.67
C TYR A 75 -2.52 2.83 -5.84
N ILE A 76 -2.75 3.23 -4.60
CA ILE A 76 -1.68 3.55 -3.68
C ILE A 76 -1.81 2.72 -2.41
N ALA A 77 -0.67 2.37 -1.85
CA ALA A 77 -0.58 1.76 -0.53
C ALA A 77 0.14 2.76 0.37
N LEU A 78 -0.49 3.13 1.48
CA LEU A 78 0.09 4.01 2.48
C LEU A 78 0.70 3.15 3.59
N TYR A 79 1.94 3.42 3.95
CA TYR A 79 2.61 2.64 4.97
C TYR A 79 3.43 3.51 5.92
N LEU A 80 3.69 2.95 7.10
CA LEU A 80 4.54 3.57 8.12
C LEU A 80 5.73 2.66 8.39
N ILE A 81 6.84 3.27 8.74
CA ILE A 81 8.08 2.55 9.07
C ILE A 81 8.38 2.74 10.55
N GLU A 82 8.62 1.62 11.24
CA GLU A 82 9.21 1.64 12.56
C GLU A 82 10.65 1.14 12.40
N ASP A 83 11.60 2.01 12.65
CA ASP A 83 13.01 1.71 12.42
C ASP A 83 13.81 2.05 13.68
N GLU A 84 13.71 1.18 14.66
CA GLU A 84 14.43 1.27 15.91
C GLU A 84 15.49 0.15 15.95
N GLU A 85 16.42 0.24 16.87
CA GLU A 85 17.52 -0.71 16.96
C GLU A 85 17.04 -2.17 17.04
N ASP A 86 15.97 -2.40 17.79
CA ASP A 86 15.41 -3.73 18.02
C ASP A 86 14.11 -3.98 17.29
N LYS A 87 13.65 -3.03 16.47
CA LYS A 87 12.35 -3.15 15.80
C LYS A 87 12.40 -2.55 14.39
N LYS A 88 12.39 -3.43 13.40
CA LYS A 88 12.42 -3.08 11.98
C LYS A 88 11.12 -3.57 11.34
N VAL A 89 10.09 -2.73 11.36
CA VAL A 89 8.74 -3.11 10.90
C VAL A 89 8.18 -2.06 9.97
N VAL A 90 7.61 -2.53 8.86
CA VAL A 90 6.84 -1.71 7.93
C VAL A 90 5.39 -2.19 8.02
N THR A 91 4.46 -1.27 8.21
CA THR A 91 3.05 -1.60 8.28
C THR A 91 2.29 -0.88 7.17
N ILE A 92 1.68 -1.65 6.27
CA ILE A 92 0.79 -1.10 5.24
C ILE A 92 -0.54 -0.82 5.93
N MET A 93 -0.88 0.47 6.03
CA MET A 93 -2.01 0.94 6.82
C MET A 93 -3.30 1.03 6.02
N HIS A 94 -3.20 1.46 4.75
CA HIS A 94 -4.36 1.67 3.89
C HIS A 94 -4.01 1.45 2.43
N ILE A 95 -5.02 1.06 1.65
CA ILE A 95 -4.91 0.90 0.20
C ILE A 95 -6.10 1.60 -0.43
N PHE A 96 -5.84 2.55 -1.35
CA PHE A 96 -6.89 3.36 -1.97
C PHE A 96 -6.65 3.52 -3.46
N ASN A 97 -7.72 3.84 -4.18
CA ASN A 97 -7.60 4.37 -5.54
C ASN A 97 -6.95 5.76 -5.44
N ALA A 98 -5.94 6.03 -6.26
CA ALA A 98 -5.20 7.29 -6.23
C ALA A 98 -6.05 8.53 -6.52
N ARG A 99 -7.19 8.36 -7.17
CA ARG A 99 -8.11 9.46 -7.48
C ARG A 99 -9.07 9.79 -6.35
N ARG A 100 -9.12 8.94 -5.33
CA ARG A 100 -10.00 9.14 -4.18
C ARG A 100 -9.40 10.17 -3.24
N ASP A 101 -10.27 10.96 -2.60
CA ASP A 101 -9.85 11.90 -1.57
C ASP A 101 -9.60 11.11 -0.27
N TYR A 102 -8.48 10.40 -0.23
CA TYR A 102 -8.18 9.48 0.85
C TYR A 102 -7.66 10.16 2.11
N GLU A 103 -7.30 11.43 2.04
CA GLU A 103 -6.83 12.16 3.23
C GLU A 103 -7.85 12.11 4.37
N LYS A 104 -9.13 12.18 4.01
CA LYS A 104 -10.22 12.15 4.97
C LYS A 104 -10.50 10.76 5.53
N LEU A 105 -9.93 9.72 4.94
CA LEU A 105 -10.19 8.33 5.29
C LEU A 105 -9.11 7.74 6.19
N VAL A 106 -8.02 8.46 6.38
CA VAL A 106 -6.87 8.01 7.18
C VAL A 106 -6.94 8.50 8.61
#